data_f4fc0e9347a0a91edd393e4ea6c56fdb
#
_entry.id   f4fc0e9347a0a91edd393e4ea6c56fdb
#
_cell.length_a   1.000
_cell.length_b   1.000
_cell.length_c   1.000
_cell.angle_alpha   90.00
_cell.angle_beta   90.00
_cell.angle_gamma   90.00
#
_symmetry.space_group_name_H-M   'P 1'
#
loop_
_entity.id
_entity.type
_entity.pdbx_description
1 polymer ?
#
loop_
_entity_poly.entity_id
_entity_poly.type
_entity_poly.pdbx_seq_one_letter_code
_entity_poly.pdbx_strand_id
1 'polypeptide(L)'
;MKRLLSMFAFAIVAMTTTASAQEPVYCIDGVLCTLDIVKQRADEIESIMVVNDRETLSNYEKLWKMNDNALTSVICITTKANEVQEEEWLVVDEMPTFMGGNLSTFRDWVMQNVRYPEEAVSKRLEGHVIVSFCVGKDGYIDENKILVLRSPDRLLSDEVERVLKSSPQWTPGKQKGELAIVKFTLPVNFKVVKDLEVVTPDE
;
A
#
# COMPACT_ATOMS: atom_id res chain seq x y z
N MET A 1 18.34 -26.75 9.81
CA MET A 1 17.28 -26.28 8.90
C MET A 1 17.65 -25.02 8.08
N LYS A 2 18.64 -24.18 8.49
CA LYS A 2 19.06 -22.95 7.74
C LYS A 2 19.75 -23.18 6.40
N ARG A 3 20.23 -24.39 6.10
CA ARG A 3 20.96 -24.68 4.83
C ARG A 3 20.07 -25.12 3.67
N LEU A 4 18.81 -25.48 3.90
CA LEU A 4 17.90 -25.93 2.83
C LEU A 4 17.24 -24.75 2.08
N LEU A 5 16.99 -23.61 2.76
CA LEU A 5 16.40 -22.44 2.11
C LEU A 5 17.35 -21.75 1.14
N SER A 6 18.66 -21.77 1.48
CA SER A 6 19.72 -21.21 0.59
C SER A 6 19.84 -21.99 -0.74
N MET A 7 19.52 -23.28 -0.75
CA MET A 7 19.54 -24.09 -1.99
C MET A 7 18.31 -23.84 -2.88
N PHE A 8 17.17 -23.45 -2.31
CA PHE A 8 15.97 -23.14 -3.12
C PHE A 8 16.09 -21.82 -3.88
N ALA A 9 16.72 -20.81 -3.30
CA ALA A 9 16.97 -19.53 -4.01
C ALA A 9 17.93 -19.70 -5.19
N PHE A 10 18.83 -20.68 -5.15
CA PHE A 10 19.78 -20.98 -6.24
C PHE A 10 19.17 -21.84 -7.35
N ALA A 11 18.16 -22.66 -7.05
CA ALA A 11 17.51 -23.54 -8.04
C ALA A 11 16.60 -22.80 -9.03
N ILE A 12 16.07 -21.62 -8.65
CA ILE A 12 15.20 -20.82 -9.53
C ILE A 12 15.99 -20.17 -10.68
N VAL A 13 17.29 -19.89 -10.49
CA VAL A 13 18.16 -19.33 -11.54
C VAL A 13 18.54 -20.36 -12.61
N ALA A 14 18.44 -21.65 -12.32
CA ALA A 14 18.91 -22.71 -13.22
C ALA A 14 17.84 -23.24 -14.20
N MET A 15 16.56 -22.83 -14.08
CA MET A 15 15.48 -23.34 -14.93
C MET A 15 15.15 -22.46 -16.16
N THR A 16 15.89 -21.39 -16.43
CA THR A 16 15.56 -20.48 -17.55
C THR A 16 16.60 -20.47 -18.67
N THR A 17 17.16 -21.61 -19.03
CA THR A 17 18.01 -21.71 -20.22
C THR A 17 17.37 -22.60 -21.29
N THR A 18 16.32 -22.10 -21.94
CA THR A 18 15.99 -22.46 -23.33
C THR A 18 15.17 -21.37 -24.00
N ALA A 19 15.73 -20.77 -25.04
CA ALA A 19 15.11 -20.10 -26.18
C ALA A 19 14.18 -18.91 -25.87
N SER A 20 14.67 -17.67 -26.07
CA SER A 20 13.86 -16.46 -26.29
C SER A 20 12.77 -16.16 -25.24
N ALA A 21 12.98 -16.53 -24.00
CA ALA A 21 12.10 -16.16 -22.91
C ALA A 21 12.50 -14.77 -22.40
N GLN A 22 11.58 -13.85 -22.47
CA GLN A 22 11.66 -12.57 -21.77
C GLN A 22 11.95 -12.84 -20.29
N GLU A 23 12.91 -12.15 -19.68
CA GLU A 23 13.25 -12.39 -18.28
C GLU A 23 12.04 -12.13 -17.39
N PRO A 24 11.84 -12.95 -16.34
CA PRO A 24 10.73 -12.75 -15.43
C PRO A 24 10.90 -11.43 -14.68
N VAL A 25 9.79 -10.79 -14.41
CA VAL A 25 9.75 -9.57 -13.59
C VAL A 25 9.58 -9.98 -12.13
N TYR A 26 10.32 -9.34 -11.24
CA TYR A 26 10.30 -9.62 -9.80
C TYR A 26 9.50 -8.56 -9.06
N CYS A 27 8.71 -8.97 -8.09
CA CYS A 27 8.12 -8.07 -7.13
C CYS A 27 8.28 -8.62 -5.70
N ILE A 28 8.62 -7.75 -4.76
CA ILE A 28 8.68 -8.05 -3.34
C ILE A 28 7.54 -7.26 -2.68
N ASP A 29 6.64 -7.98 -2.00
CA ASP A 29 5.50 -7.40 -1.29
C ASP A 29 4.66 -6.44 -2.18
N GLY A 30 4.49 -6.81 -3.46
CA GLY A 30 3.74 -6.03 -4.45
C GLY A 30 4.52 -4.90 -5.12
N VAL A 31 5.78 -4.65 -4.75
CA VAL A 31 6.64 -3.60 -5.32
C VAL A 31 7.61 -4.21 -6.33
N LEU A 32 7.66 -3.62 -7.53
CA LEU A 32 8.63 -4.01 -8.56
C LEU A 32 10.07 -3.91 -8.06
N CYS A 33 10.87 -4.92 -8.34
CA CYS A 33 12.26 -4.95 -7.95
C CYS A 33 13.14 -5.68 -8.97
N THR A 34 14.45 -5.57 -8.79
CA THR A 34 15.46 -6.31 -9.57
C THR A 34 15.87 -7.59 -8.85
N LEU A 35 16.43 -8.55 -9.61
CA LEU A 35 16.96 -9.79 -9.04
C LEU A 35 18.04 -9.54 -7.96
N ASP A 36 18.80 -8.45 -8.07
CA ASP A 36 19.84 -8.11 -7.08
C ASP A 36 19.24 -7.72 -5.73
N ILE A 37 18.10 -7.01 -5.74
CA ILE A 37 17.35 -6.69 -4.51
C ILE A 37 16.80 -7.98 -3.89
N VAL A 38 16.30 -8.91 -4.71
CA VAL A 38 15.82 -10.22 -4.23
C VAL A 38 16.96 -10.99 -3.54
N LYS A 39 18.17 -10.99 -4.14
CA LYS A 39 19.35 -11.66 -3.56
C LYS A 39 19.78 -11.02 -2.25
N GLN A 40 19.75 -9.68 -2.14
CA GLN A 40 20.11 -8.96 -0.92
C GLN A 40 19.16 -9.26 0.24
N ARG A 41 17.87 -9.51 -0.07
CA ARG A 41 16.83 -9.79 0.92
C ARG A 41 16.50 -11.29 1.04
N ALA A 42 17.36 -12.18 0.57
CA ALA A 42 17.10 -13.62 0.54
C ALA A 42 16.76 -14.23 1.91
N ASP A 43 17.34 -13.71 2.99
CA ASP A 43 17.09 -14.18 4.36
C ASP A 43 15.72 -13.73 4.91
N GLU A 44 15.11 -12.74 4.28
CA GLU A 44 13.80 -12.21 4.64
C GLU A 44 12.65 -12.93 3.91
N ILE A 45 12.96 -13.69 2.87
CA ILE A 45 11.94 -14.36 2.04
C ILE A 45 11.21 -15.42 2.85
N GLU A 46 9.89 -15.36 2.79
CA GLU A 46 8.99 -16.35 3.36
C GLU A 46 8.38 -17.25 2.30
N SER A 47 7.81 -16.65 1.26
CA SER A 47 7.20 -17.40 0.17
C SER A 47 7.55 -16.79 -1.20
N ILE A 48 7.51 -17.66 -2.22
CA ILE A 48 7.72 -17.28 -3.61
C ILE A 48 6.59 -17.90 -4.42
N MET A 49 5.88 -17.06 -5.18
CA MET A 49 4.85 -17.47 -6.10
C MET A 49 5.23 -17.05 -7.52
N VAL A 50 5.07 -17.95 -8.48
CA VAL A 50 5.27 -17.64 -9.91
C VAL A 50 3.91 -17.50 -10.56
N VAL A 51 3.66 -16.32 -11.11
CA VAL A 51 2.44 -16.00 -11.86
C VAL A 51 2.76 -16.01 -13.34
N ASN A 52 2.08 -16.84 -14.10
CA ASN A 52 2.23 -16.99 -15.55
C ASN A 52 0.89 -17.08 -16.28
N ASP A 53 -0.22 -17.01 -15.56
CA ASP A 53 -1.54 -16.95 -16.17
C ASP A 53 -1.83 -15.56 -16.73
N ARG A 54 -2.44 -15.53 -17.92
CA ARG A 54 -2.60 -14.29 -18.70
C ARG A 54 -3.54 -13.27 -18.04
N GLU A 55 -4.53 -13.72 -17.31
CA GLU A 55 -5.50 -12.84 -16.63
C GLU A 55 -4.81 -12.04 -15.51
N THR A 56 -4.09 -12.74 -14.66
CA THR A 56 -3.35 -12.12 -13.55
C THR A 56 -2.22 -11.23 -14.07
N LEU A 57 -1.48 -11.65 -15.11
CA LEU A 57 -0.44 -10.83 -15.73
C LEU A 57 -1.00 -9.52 -16.30
N SER A 58 -2.17 -9.57 -16.95
CA SER A 58 -2.84 -8.35 -17.45
C SER A 58 -3.21 -7.38 -16.33
N ASN A 59 -3.56 -7.89 -15.15
CA ASN A 59 -3.83 -7.04 -13.98
C ASN A 59 -2.55 -6.36 -13.47
N TYR A 60 -1.41 -7.08 -13.45
CA TYR A 60 -0.12 -6.47 -13.10
C TYR A 60 0.34 -5.44 -14.13
N GLU A 61 0.17 -5.70 -15.44
CA GLU A 61 0.48 -4.74 -16.50
C GLU A 61 -0.28 -3.42 -16.31
N LYS A 62 -1.58 -3.50 -16.00
CA LYS A 62 -2.40 -2.32 -15.69
C LYS A 62 -1.95 -1.62 -14.40
N LEU A 63 -1.66 -2.39 -13.35
CA LEU A 63 -1.22 -1.86 -12.06
C LEU A 63 0.09 -1.09 -12.20
N TRP A 64 1.05 -1.64 -12.94
CA TRP A 64 2.38 -1.04 -13.13
C TRP A 64 2.48 -0.15 -14.38
N LYS A 65 1.35 0.12 -15.07
CA LYS A 65 1.27 0.94 -16.29
C LYS A 65 2.22 0.48 -17.40
N MET A 66 2.34 -0.82 -17.55
CA MET A 66 3.11 -1.47 -18.61
C MET A 66 2.26 -1.62 -19.87
N ASN A 67 2.92 -1.87 -21.01
CA ASN A 67 2.24 -2.17 -22.26
C ASN A 67 1.54 -3.52 -22.16
N ASP A 68 0.44 -3.70 -22.89
CA ASP A 68 -0.25 -5.00 -22.99
C ASP A 68 0.70 -6.06 -23.54
N ASN A 69 0.66 -7.25 -22.94
CA ASN A 69 1.55 -8.37 -23.24
C ASN A 69 3.05 -8.13 -22.98
N ALA A 70 3.40 -7.16 -22.14
CA ALA A 70 4.78 -6.92 -21.73
C ALA A 70 5.31 -7.96 -20.74
N LEU A 71 4.41 -8.62 -20.01
CA LEU A 71 4.78 -9.62 -19.00
C LEU A 71 4.53 -11.03 -19.51
N THR A 72 5.53 -11.90 -19.37
CA THR A 72 5.43 -13.35 -19.61
C THR A 72 5.34 -14.13 -18.31
N SER A 73 5.97 -13.63 -17.27
CA SER A 73 5.88 -14.16 -15.90
C SER A 73 6.24 -13.10 -14.88
N VAL A 74 5.64 -13.19 -13.70
CA VAL A 74 5.96 -12.39 -12.53
C VAL A 74 6.33 -13.32 -11.38
N ILE A 75 7.45 -13.06 -10.74
CA ILE A 75 7.87 -13.77 -9.53
C ILE A 75 7.51 -12.87 -8.34
N CYS A 76 6.42 -13.24 -7.66
CA CYS A 76 5.97 -12.55 -6.46
C CYS A 76 6.64 -13.16 -5.24
N ILE A 77 7.31 -12.32 -4.45
CA ILE A 77 8.05 -12.68 -3.26
C ILE A 77 7.38 -12.01 -2.07
N THR A 78 7.06 -12.80 -1.06
CA THR A 78 6.56 -12.29 0.21
C THR A 78 7.67 -12.39 1.24
N THR A 79 7.92 -11.31 1.99
CA THR A 79 8.90 -11.31 3.05
C THR A 79 8.25 -11.55 4.41
N LYS A 80 9.03 -12.04 5.37
CA LYS A 80 8.59 -12.28 6.76
C LYS A 80 8.11 -11.00 7.45
N ALA A 81 8.63 -9.84 7.04
CA ALA A 81 8.17 -8.54 7.55
C ALA A 81 6.76 -8.20 7.05
N ASN A 82 6.34 -8.82 5.94
CA ASN A 82 5.02 -8.66 5.36
C ASN A 82 4.16 -9.92 5.54
N GLU A 83 4.54 -10.81 6.49
CA GLU A 83 3.54 -11.63 7.15
C GLU A 83 2.50 -10.68 7.73
N VAL A 84 1.64 -10.20 6.85
CA VAL A 84 0.29 -9.95 7.29
C VAL A 84 -0.10 -11.30 7.86
N GLN A 85 0.00 -11.47 9.19
CA GLN A 85 -0.80 -12.49 9.81
C GLN A 85 -2.12 -12.37 9.08
N GLU A 86 -2.56 -13.43 8.42
CA GLU A 86 -3.96 -13.60 8.07
C GLU A 86 -4.67 -13.61 9.42
N GLU A 87 -4.60 -12.50 10.13
CA GLU A 87 -5.57 -12.14 11.12
C GLU A 87 -6.83 -12.15 10.30
N GLU A 88 -7.46 -13.33 10.33
CA GLU A 88 -8.78 -13.62 9.84
C GLU A 88 -9.53 -12.31 9.82
N TRP A 89 -9.74 -11.71 8.62
CA TRP A 89 -10.45 -10.43 8.43
C TRP A 89 -11.89 -10.67 8.84
N LEU A 90 -12.02 -10.79 10.15
CA LEU A 90 -13.23 -11.17 10.80
C LEU A 90 -14.24 -10.04 10.63
N VAL A 91 -15.44 -10.43 10.26
CA VAL A 91 -16.60 -9.58 10.39
C VAL A 91 -16.67 -9.18 11.87
N VAL A 92 -16.21 -7.96 12.18
CA VAL A 92 -16.26 -7.45 13.55
C VAL A 92 -17.72 -7.12 13.89
N ASP A 93 -18.12 -7.46 15.11
CA ASP A 93 -19.49 -7.20 15.59
C ASP A 93 -19.69 -5.69 15.83
N GLU A 94 -18.64 -5.01 16.31
CA GLU A 94 -18.64 -3.57 16.54
C GLU A 94 -17.45 -2.94 15.80
N MET A 95 -17.72 -2.05 14.83
CA MET A 95 -16.69 -1.31 14.10
C MET A 95 -16.04 -0.25 15.00
N PRO A 96 -14.74 0.04 14.82
CA PRO A 96 -14.10 1.19 15.46
C PRO A 96 -14.84 2.49 15.13
N THR A 97 -14.92 3.38 16.11
CA THR A 97 -15.53 4.70 15.90
C THR A 97 -14.51 5.82 16.18
N PHE A 98 -14.55 6.85 15.34
CA PHE A 98 -13.70 8.04 15.44
C PHE A 98 -14.52 9.22 15.95
N MET A 99 -14.18 9.76 17.13
CA MET A 99 -14.93 10.87 17.76
C MET A 99 -16.46 10.62 17.80
N GLY A 100 -16.87 9.37 18.05
CA GLY A 100 -18.28 8.97 18.07
C GLY A 100 -18.93 8.79 16.70
N GLY A 101 -18.19 9.00 15.61
CA GLY A 101 -18.62 8.77 14.22
C GLY A 101 -17.94 7.57 13.58
N ASN A 102 -18.15 7.40 12.30
CA ASN A 102 -17.62 6.30 11.49
C ASN A 102 -16.40 6.73 10.64
N LEU A 103 -15.98 5.89 9.69
CA LEU A 103 -14.88 6.19 8.76
C LEU A 103 -15.11 7.48 7.96
N SER A 104 -16.36 7.89 7.70
CA SER A 104 -16.64 9.16 7.02
C SER A 104 -16.23 10.36 7.88
N THR A 105 -16.50 10.32 9.19
CA THR A 105 -16.06 11.35 10.14
C THR A 105 -14.54 11.45 10.18
N PHE A 106 -13.86 10.31 10.15
CA PHE A 106 -12.39 10.28 10.06
C PHE A 106 -11.87 10.86 8.76
N ARG A 107 -12.48 10.50 7.63
CA ARG A 107 -12.12 11.07 6.33
C ARG A 107 -12.22 12.60 6.34
N ASP A 108 -13.31 13.13 6.89
CA ASP A 108 -13.53 14.58 6.97
C ASP A 108 -12.46 15.24 7.87
N TRP A 109 -12.10 14.58 8.98
CA TRP A 109 -11.00 15.02 9.84
C TRP A 109 -9.66 15.00 9.08
N VAL A 110 -9.35 13.94 8.34
CA VAL A 110 -8.14 13.86 7.52
C VAL A 110 -8.10 15.00 6.51
N MET A 111 -9.21 15.26 5.80
CA MET A 111 -9.30 16.33 4.81
C MET A 111 -9.09 17.73 5.41
N GLN A 112 -9.47 17.95 6.68
CA GLN A 112 -9.23 19.20 7.39
C GLN A 112 -7.79 19.36 7.84
N ASN A 113 -7.05 18.27 8.06
CA ASN A 113 -5.69 18.27 8.58
C ASN A 113 -4.60 18.07 7.50
N VAL A 114 -5.00 17.61 6.30
CA VAL A 114 -4.11 17.52 5.16
C VAL A 114 -3.73 18.91 4.66
N ARG A 115 -2.42 19.13 4.50
CA ARG A 115 -1.87 20.32 3.88
C ARG A 115 -1.33 19.97 2.51
N TYR A 116 -1.69 20.75 1.51
CA TYR A 116 -1.15 20.54 0.18
C TYR A 116 0.33 20.95 0.17
N PRO A 117 1.28 20.03 -0.12
CA PRO A 117 2.69 20.41 -0.15
C PRO A 117 2.95 21.47 -1.25
N GLU A 118 3.68 22.53 -0.94
CA GLU A 118 3.97 23.63 -1.89
C GLU A 118 4.66 23.11 -3.17
N GLU A 119 5.54 22.13 -3.02
CA GLU A 119 6.20 21.49 -4.15
C GLU A 119 5.21 20.72 -5.04
N ALA A 120 4.20 20.07 -4.45
CA ALA A 120 3.15 19.39 -5.19
C ALA A 120 2.22 20.38 -5.90
N VAL A 121 1.94 21.53 -5.29
CA VAL A 121 1.19 22.63 -5.94
C VAL A 121 1.95 23.19 -7.13
N SER A 122 3.24 23.47 -6.97
CA SER A 122 4.09 24.02 -8.07
C SER A 122 4.20 23.05 -9.25
N LYS A 123 4.23 21.75 -8.97
CA LYS A 123 4.22 20.67 -9.96
C LYS A 123 2.81 20.33 -10.49
N ARG A 124 1.76 20.95 -9.97
CA ARG A 124 0.35 20.66 -10.28
C ARG A 124 0.00 19.17 -10.14
N LEU A 125 0.50 18.53 -9.09
CA LEU A 125 0.25 17.12 -8.83
C LEU A 125 -1.15 16.96 -8.25
N GLU A 126 -2.04 16.32 -8.96
CA GLU A 126 -3.43 16.04 -8.53
C GLU A 126 -3.72 14.55 -8.57
N GLY A 127 -4.72 14.11 -7.84
CA GLY A 127 -5.26 12.75 -7.92
C GLY A 127 -5.60 12.14 -6.57
N HIS A 128 -5.84 10.83 -6.60
CA HIS A 128 -6.25 10.07 -5.43
C HIS A 128 -5.07 9.35 -4.80
N VAL A 129 -4.86 9.58 -3.52
CA VAL A 129 -4.02 8.75 -2.66
C VAL A 129 -4.93 7.74 -1.97
N ILE A 130 -4.65 6.45 -2.11
CA ILE A 130 -5.38 5.37 -1.44
C ILE A 130 -4.44 4.74 -0.43
N VAL A 131 -4.81 4.79 0.84
CA VAL A 131 -4.04 4.21 1.94
C VAL A 131 -4.86 3.17 2.67
N SER A 132 -4.21 2.12 3.16
CA SER A 132 -4.79 1.24 4.15
C SER A 132 -4.07 1.42 5.48
N PHE A 133 -4.80 1.26 6.58
CA PHE A 133 -4.26 1.36 7.93
C PHE A 133 -5.06 0.47 8.88
N CYS A 134 -4.48 0.14 10.03
CA CYS A 134 -5.14 -0.65 11.04
C CYS A 134 -5.34 0.17 12.31
N VAL A 135 -6.55 0.09 12.87
CA VAL A 135 -6.85 0.59 14.22
C VAL A 135 -6.63 -0.55 15.20
N GLY A 136 -5.71 -0.35 16.15
CA GLY A 136 -5.35 -1.32 17.15
C GLY A 136 -6.40 -1.51 18.25
N LYS A 137 -6.18 -2.51 19.10
CA LYS A 137 -7.01 -2.76 20.29
C LYS A 137 -6.94 -1.62 21.32
N ASP A 138 -5.89 -0.83 21.28
CA ASP A 138 -5.68 0.39 22.06
C ASP A 138 -6.38 1.63 21.49
N GLY A 139 -6.97 1.50 20.30
CA GLY A 139 -7.64 2.58 19.58
C GLY A 139 -6.70 3.49 18.81
N TYR A 140 -5.40 3.20 18.73
CA TYR A 140 -4.48 3.97 17.90
C TYR A 140 -4.25 3.33 16.54
N ILE A 141 -3.91 4.15 15.56
CA ILE A 141 -3.46 3.66 14.25
C ILE A 141 -2.06 3.10 14.42
N ASP A 142 -1.86 1.83 14.01
CA ASP A 142 -0.54 1.21 13.99
C ASP A 142 0.28 1.79 12.84
N GLU A 143 1.29 2.59 13.17
CA GLU A 143 2.14 3.28 12.20
C GLU A 143 2.87 2.30 11.26
N ASN A 144 3.19 1.09 11.74
CA ASN A 144 3.87 0.06 10.96
C ASN A 144 2.92 -0.65 9.98
N LYS A 145 1.60 -0.47 10.15
CA LYS A 145 0.55 -1.06 9.29
C LYS A 145 -0.13 0.00 8.40
N ILE A 146 0.48 1.17 8.23
CA ILE A 146 0.06 2.14 7.23
C ILE A 146 0.68 1.74 5.89
N LEU A 147 -0.14 1.48 4.88
CA LEU A 147 0.30 1.08 3.56
C LEU A 147 -0.33 1.97 2.49
N VAL A 148 0.50 2.62 1.69
CA VAL A 148 0.05 3.36 0.51
C VAL A 148 -0.22 2.37 -0.63
N LEU A 149 -1.50 2.17 -0.94
CA LEU A 149 -1.94 1.28 -2.02
C LEU A 149 -1.82 1.95 -3.39
N ARG A 150 -2.03 3.28 -3.43
CA ARG A 150 -1.93 4.09 -4.65
C ARG A 150 -1.62 5.52 -4.28
N SER A 151 -0.71 6.15 -5.01
CA SER A 151 -0.46 7.58 -4.96
C SER A 151 -0.05 8.10 -6.34
N PRO A 152 -0.44 9.33 -6.73
CA PRO A 152 0.08 9.99 -7.92
C PRO A 152 1.55 10.38 -7.77
N ASP A 153 1.95 10.76 -6.55
CA ASP A 153 3.30 11.19 -6.22
C ASP A 153 3.57 10.95 -4.72
N ARG A 154 4.85 10.76 -4.37
CA ARG A 154 5.28 10.52 -3.00
C ARG A 154 5.00 11.70 -2.06
N LEU A 155 5.11 12.93 -2.54
CA LEU A 155 4.81 14.12 -1.74
C LEU A 155 3.38 14.10 -1.17
N LEU A 156 2.42 13.59 -1.95
CA LEU A 156 1.03 13.49 -1.53
C LEU A 156 0.80 12.34 -0.55
N SER A 157 1.46 11.19 -0.76
CA SER A 157 1.36 10.07 0.16
C SER A 157 2.04 10.34 1.50
N ASP A 158 3.22 10.95 1.50
CA ASP A 158 3.94 11.31 2.72
C ASP A 158 3.10 12.25 3.61
N GLU A 159 2.35 13.18 3.00
CA GLU A 159 1.44 14.06 3.74
C GLU A 159 0.25 13.31 4.34
N VAL A 160 -0.35 12.39 3.59
CA VAL A 160 -1.45 11.55 4.11
C VAL A 160 -0.95 10.69 5.26
N GLU A 161 0.21 10.05 5.11
CA GLU A 161 0.81 9.26 6.20
C GLU A 161 1.07 10.10 7.45
N ARG A 162 1.59 11.33 7.29
CA ARG A 162 1.81 12.26 8.40
C ARG A 162 0.51 12.53 9.16
N VAL A 163 -0.59 12.77 8.44
CA VAL A 163 -1.90 13.02 9.05
C VAL A 163 -2.43 11.78 9.76
N LEU A 164 -2.32 10.59 9.15
CA LEU A 164 -2.75 9.34 9.77
C LEU A 164 -2.01 9.08 11.09
N LYS A 165 -0.68 9.29 11.13
CA LYS A 165 0.15 9.15 12.33
C LYS A 165 -0.23 10.15 13.44
N SER A 166 -0.80 11.30 13.09
CA SER A 166 -1.29 12.30 14.05
C SER A 166 -2.73 12.07 14.51
N SER A 167 -3.34 10.95 14.11
CA SER A 167 -4.74 10.64 14.45
C SER A 167 -4.97 10.59 15.97
N PRO A 168 -6.01 11.26 16.47
CA PRO A 168 -6.49 11.02 17.81
C PRO A 168 -6.94 9.56 18.01
N GLN A 169 -7.05 9.17 19.27
CA GLN A 169 -7.50 7.83 19.64
C GLN A 169 -8.93 7.58 19.19
N TRP A 170 -9.16 6.38 18.65
CA TRP A 170 -10.45 5.81 18.28
C TRP A 170 -11.04 5.01 19.43
N THR A 171 -12.34 4.81 19.39
CA THR A 171 -12.95 3.69 20.16
C THR A 171 -12.67 2.40 19.39
N PRO A 172 -11.97 1.41 19.96
CA PRO A 172 -11.63 0.17 19.26
C PRO A 172 -12.87 -0.62 18.84
N GLY A 173 -12.72 -1.41 17.78
CA GLY A 173 -13.71 -2.41 17.39
C GLY A 173 -13.74 -3.61 18.32
N LYS A 174 -14.81 -4.38 18.26
CA LYS A 174 -14.94 -5.63 19.01
C LYS A 174 -15.45 -6.77 18.16
N GLN A 175 -15.01 -7.96 18.54
CA GLN A 175 -15.48 -9.22 17.99
C GLN A 175 -15.72 -10.21 19.13
N LYS A 176 -16.92 -10.79 19.16
CA LYS A 176 -17.34 -11.69 20.25
C LYS A 176 -17.11 -11.10 21.65
N GLY A 177 -17.23 -9.75 21.74
CA GLY A 177 -17.02 -9.00 22.99
C GLY A 177 -15.54 -8.69 23.33
N GLU A 178 -14.57 -9.17 22.55
CA GLU A 178 -13.15 -8.87 22.71
C GLU A 178 -12.71 -7.75 21.77
N LEU A 179 -11.72 -6.94 22.21
CA LEU A 179 -11.15 -5.89 21.36
C LEU A 179 -10.45 -6.50 20.15
N ALA A 180 -10.73 -5.96 18.96
CA ALA A 180 -10.22 -6.44 17.68
C ALA A 180 -9.44 -5.38 16.94
N ILE A 181 -8.44 -5.80 16.16
CA ILE A 181 -7.73 -4.94 15.20
C ILE A 181 -8.57 -4.86 13.93
N VAL A 182 -8.82 -3.66 13.43
CA VAL A 182 -9.63 -3.47 12.23
C VAL A 182 -8.85 -2.69 11.18
N LYS A 183 -8.81 -3.22 9.96
CA LYS A 183 -8.19 -2.57 8.81
C LYS A 183 -9.20 -1.71 8.06
N PHE A 184 -8.77 -0.52 7.71
CA PHE A 184 -9.53 0.41 6.87
C PHE A 184 -8.77 0.73 5.59
N THR A 185 -9.52 1.12 4.57
CA THR A 185 -8.97 1.72 3.34
C THR A 185 -9.60 3.09 3.15
N LEU A 186 -8.75 4.11 3.00
CA LEU A 186 -9.16 5.50 2.90
C LEU A 186 -8.68 6.11 1.58
N PRO A 187 -9.59 6.55 0.70
CA PRO A 187 -9.23 7.39 -0.44
C PRO A 187 -9.19 8.86 -0.02
N VAL A 188 -8.08 9.54 -0.31
CA VAL A 188 -7.86 10.98 -0.12
C VAL A 188 -7.68 11.62 -1.48
N ASN A 189 -8.48 12.64 -1.80
CA ASN A 189 -8.45 13.30 -3.11
C ASN A 189 -7.74 14.65 -3.02
N PHE A 190 -6.68 14.82 -3.82
CA PHE A 190 -5.96 16.07 -3.96
C PHE A 190 -6.37 16.77 -5.27
N LYS A 191 -6.82 18.01 -5.16
CA LYS A 191 -7.13 18.87 -6.31
C LYS A 191 -6.51 20.23 -6.09
N VAL A 192 -5.83 20.75 -7.11
CA VAL A 192 -5.35 22.15 -7.13
C VAL A 192 -6.56 23.02 -7.47
N VAL A 193 -7.00 23.83 -6.49
CA VAL A 193 -8.05 24.83 -6.77
C VAL A 193 -7.41 25.88 -7.67
N LYS A 194 -7.89 25.98 -8.90
CA LYS A 194 -7.58 27.12 -9.77
C LYS A 194 -8.38 28.30 -9.25
N ASP A 195 -7.65 29.40 -8.95
CA ASP A 195 -8.16 30.74 -8.68
C ASP A 195 -8.75 31.00 -7.27
N LEU A 196 -7.85 31.53 -6.43
CA LEU A 196 -8.19 32.74 -5.70
C LEU A 196 -7.85 33.90 -6.65
N GLU A 197 -8.74 34.30 -7.52
CA GLU A 197 -8.77 35.69 -7.99
C GLU A 197 -8.91 36.54 -6.74
N VAL A 198 -7.84 37.22 -6.38
CA VAL A 198 -7.89 38.32 -5.42
C VAL A 198 -8.76 39.38 -6.08
N VAL A 199 -10.04 39.40 -5.71
CA VAL A 199 -10.90 40.57 -5.98
C VAL A 199 -10.29 41.68 -5.14
N THR A 200 -9.46 42.50 -5.76
CA THR A 200 -9.12 43.79 -5.22
C THR A 200 -10.41 44.62 -5.23
N PRO A 201 -10.89 45.13 -4.10
CA PRO A 201 -12.00 46.06 -4.13
C PRO A 201 -11.48 47.32 -4.85
N ASP A 202 -12.14 47.63 -5.96
CA ASP A 202 -11.98 48.92 -6.64
C ASP A 202 -12.30 50.03 -5.67
N GLU A 203 -11.42 51.06 -5.62
CA GLU A 203 -11.58 52.30 -4.91
C GLU A 203 -12.82 53.11 -5.35
#